data_b885f87e545af47874e6b3a0845b4cd3
#
_entry.id   b885f87e545af47874e6b3a0845b4cd3
#
_cell.length_a   1.000
_cell.length_b   1.000
_cell.length_c   1.000
_cell.angle_alpha   90.00
_cell.angle_beta   90.00
_cell.angle_gamma   90.00
#
_symmetry.space_group_name_H-M   'P 1'
#
loop_
_entity.id
_entity.type
_entity.pdbx_description
1 polymer ?
#
loop_
_entity_poly.entity_id
_entity_poly.type
_entity_poly.pdbx_seq_one_letter_code
_entity_poly.pdbx_strand_id
1 'polypeptide(L)'
;MTALAASGLRARMESLDLLANNVANASTGGYKADREFYGLYASAEASANDYPGTMPVIERPWTDHAQGMLQSTGNPLDVALDGKGFFAINGPNGPLYTRNGNFRLASDGRLTTPDGYAVRSTQGSPLVLDGTRNIQISSDGTVTQEGTIIGQLELADFTSTDGLVKQGATYFRIADPKLRPTMATGATIAQGQLEGSNTGSAEAAVRLVSVLRQFEMLQKAVTIGGEMNKRAVEEVAKV
;
A
#
# COMPACT_ATOMS: atom_id res chain seq x y z
N MET A 1 -18.85 15.04 -25.95
CA MET A 1 -18.09 13.78 -26.08
C MET A 1 -16.64 13.89 -25.61
N THR A 2 -15.92 14.99 -25.85
CA THR A 2 -14.51 15.16 -25.45
C THR A 2 -14.28 15.18 -23.95
N ALA A 3 -15.15 15.79 -23.14
CA ALA A 3 -15.02 15.83 -21.67
C ALA A 3 -15.18 14.43 -21.03
N LEU A 4 -16.13 13.63 -21.51
CA LEU A 4 -16.37 12.25 -21.06
C LEU A 4 -15.15 11.35 -21.35
N ALA A 5 -14.61 11.47 -22.54
CA ALA A 5 -13.44 10.69 -22.93
C ALA A 5 -12.18 11.13 -22.17
N ALA A 6 -12.03 12.43 -21.91
CA ALA A 6 -10.91 12.95 -21.11
C ALA A 6 -10.95 12.47 -19.65
N SER A 7 -12.13 12.43 -19.00
CA SER A 7 -12.28 11.90 -17.64
C SER A 7 -11.99 10.40 -17.60
N GLY A 8 -12.45 9.63 -18.59
CA GLY A 8 -12.13 8.20 -18.71
C GLY A 8 -10.63 7.95 -18.88
N LEU A 9 -9.94 8.75 -19.70
CA LEU A 9 -8.48 8.67 -19.85
C LEU A 9 -7.76 8.98 -18.54
N ARG A 10 -8.17 10.03 -17.83
CA ARG A 10 -7.59 10.38 -16.52
C ARG A 10 -7.75 9.26 -15.50
N ALA A 11 -8.95 8.69 -15.39
CA ALA A 11 -9.20 7.56 -14.50
C ALA A 11 -8.30 6.36 -14.86
N ARG A 12 -8.07 6.10 -16.15
CA ARG A 12 -7.15 5.01 -16.57
C ARG A 12 -5.69 5.33 -16.31
N MET A 13 -5.26 6.59 -16.38
CA MET A 13 -3.91 6.99 -15.98
C MET A 13 -3.68 6.77 -14.49
N GLU A 14 -4.61 7.22 -13.64
CA GLU A 14 -4.55 6.98 -12.19
C GLU A 14 -4.52 5.48 -11.85
N SER A 15 -5.31 4.67 -12.55
CA SER A 15 -5.32 3.21 -12.46
C SER A 15 -3.97 2.60 -12.85
N LEU A 16 -3.36 3.06 -13.95
CA LEU A 16 -2.05 2.60 -14.39
C LEU A 16 -0.96 2.90 -13.36
N ASP A 17 -0.98 4.09 -12.75
CA ASP A 17 -0.02 4.48 -11.73
C ASP A 17 -0.12 3.59 -10.49
N LEU A 18 -1.34 3.30 -10.01
CA LEU A 18 -1.57 2.39 -8.88
C LEU A 18 -1.10 0.95 -9.20
N LEU A 19 -1.45 0.45 -10.39
CA LEU A 19 -1.06 -0.89 -10.81
C LEU A 19 0.44 -1.02 -11.03
N ALA A 20 1.08 -0.01 -11.61
CA ALA A 20 2.53 0.02 -11.78
C ALA A 20 3.25 -0.01 -10.43
N ASN A 21 2.74 0.74 -9.43
CA ASN A 21 3.26 0.70 -8.07
C ASN A 21 3.08 -0.69 -7.43
N ASN A 22 1.90 -1.33 -7.59
CA ASN A 22 1.65 -2.67 -7.11
C ASN A 22 2.59 -3.71 -7.75
N VAL A 23 2.83 -3.63 -9.07
CA VAL A 23 3.78 -4.51 -9.78
C VAL A 23 5.20 -4.31 -9.27
N ALA A 24 5.65 -3.06 -9.14
CA ALA A 24 6.99 -2.73 -8.66
C ALA A 24 7.26 -3.27 -7.24
N ASN A 25 6.21 -3.36 -6.41
CA ASN A 25 6.29 -3.81 -5.03
C ASN A 25 5.72 -5.22 -4.79
N ALA A 26 5.45 -5.98 -5.85
CA ALA A 26 4.88 -7.34 -5.72
C ALA A 26 5.82 -8.33 -5.01
N SER A 27 7.14 -8.04 -5.00
CA SER A 27 8.16 -8.83 -4.27
C SER A 27 8.64 -8.15 -2.99
N THR A 28 8.06 -7.00 -2.62
CA THR A 28 8.45 -6.25 -1.43
C THR A 28 7.77 -6.83 -0.19
N GLY A 29 8.54 -7.24 0.81
CA GLY A 29 8.00 -7.78 2.07
C GLY A 29 7.11 -6.78 2.78
N GLY A 30 5.96 -7.22 3.27
CA GLY A 30 4.99 -6.40 4.00
C GLY A 30 4.27 -5.33 3.16
N TYR A 31 4.46 -5.34 1.85
CA TYR A 31 3.74 -4.40 0.97
C TYR A 31 2.23 -4.69 0.97
N LYS A 32 1.46 -3.62 1.02
CA LYS A 32 -0.01 -3.67 0.92
C LYS A 32 -0.45 -2.99 -0.37
N ALA A 33 -1.17 -3.72 -1.22
CA ALA A 33 -1.60 -3.24 -2.52
C ALA A 33 -2.62 -2.11 -2.40
N ASP A 34 -2.50 -1.13 -3.28
CA ASP A 34 -3.55 -0.13 -3.45
C ASP A 34 -4.55 -0.62 -4.49
N ARG A 35 -5.83 -0.45 -4.15
CA ARG A 35 -6.96 -0.84 -4.99
C ARG A 35 -7.77 0.39 -5.37
N GLU A 36 -8.40 0.28 -6.53
CA GLU A 36 -9.27 1.31 -7.09
C GLU A 36 -10.71 1.07 -6.68
N PHE A 37 -11.40 2.14 -6.32
CA PHE A 37 -12.85 2.15 -6.21
C PHE A 37 -13.41 3.08 -7.30
N TYR A 38 -14.21 2.53 -8.19
CA TYR A 38 -14.86 3.30 -9.24
C TYR A 38 -16.23 3.75 -8.76
N GLY A 39 -16.42 5.06 -8.57
CA GLY A 39 -17.73 5.68 -8.44
C GLY A 39 -18.31 5.99 -9.82
N LEU A 40 -19.60 5.81 -10.00
CA LEU A 40 -20.32 6.29 -11.18
C LEU A 40 -20.82 7.70 -10.89
N TYR A 41 -20.17 8.69 -11.47
CA TYR A 41 -20.63 10.07 -11.36
C TYR A 41 -21.63 10.38 -12.49
N ALA A 42 -22.87 10.71 -12.13
CA ALA A 42 -23.83 11.27 -13.06
C ALA A 42 -23.59 12.78 -13.17
N SER A 43 -23.18 13.27 -14.34
CA SER A 43 -23.02 14.72 -14.52
C SER A 43 -24.39 15.41 -14.43
N ALA A 44 -24.42 16.61 -13.84
CA ALA A 44 -25.64 17.42 -13.76
C ALA A 44 -26.28 17.70 -15.12
N GLU A 45 -25.46 17.72 -16.18
CA GLU A 45 -25.90 17.86 -17.58
C GLU A 45 -26.55 16.58 -18.14
N ALA A 46 -26.17 15.40 -17.66
CA ALA A 46 -26.78 14.12 -18.03
C ALA A 46 -28.20 13.98 -17.46
N SER A 47 -28.48 14.59 -16.32
CA SER A 47 -29.79 14.60 -15.69
C SER A 47 -30.82 15.45 -16.45
N ALA A 48 -30.35 16.39 -17.28
CA ALA A 48 -31.23 17.29 -18.04
C ALA A 48 -31.67 16.71 -19.41
N ASN A 49 -30.99 15.68 -19.95
CA ASN A 49 -31.17 15.21 -21.32
C ASN A 49 -31.47 13.71 -21.45
N ASP A 50 -32.01 13.04 -20.46
CA ASP A 50 -32.45 11.62 -20.50
C ASP A 50 -31.42 10.60 -21.07
N TYR A 51 -30.14 11.01 -21.19
CA TYR A 51 -29.01 10.16 -21.54
C TYR A 51 -28.23 9.85 -20.27
N PRO A 52 -28.10 8.58 -19.85
CA PRO A 52 -27.30 8.21 -18.69
C PRO A 52 -25.81 8.34 -19.02
N GLY A 53 -25.31 9.56 -19.06
CA GLY A 53 -23.87 9.85 -19.14
C GLY A 53 -23.21 9.61 -17.79
N THR A 54 -23.12 8.34 -17.36
CA THR A 54 -22.34 7.97 -16.19
C THR A 54 -20.86 7.91 -16.53
N MET A 55 -20.05 8.69 -15.83
CA MET A 55 -18.59 8.67 -15.97
C MET A 55 -17.99 7.82 -14.86
N PRO A 56 -17.12 6.84 -15.16
CA PRO A 56 -16.31 6.23 -14.14
C PRO A 56 -15.27 7.25 -13.63
N VAL A 57 -15.33 7.56 -12.36
CA VAL A 57 -14.33 8.38 -11.66
C VAL A 57 -13.72 7.50 -10.58
N ILE A 58 -12.40 7.52 -10.45
CA ILE A 58 -11.75 6.92 -9.26
C ILE A 58 -12.04 7.87 -8.10
N GLU A 59 -12.97 7.47 -7.22
CA GLU A 59 -13.35 8.31 -6.08
C GLU A 59 -12.23 8.39 -5.06
N ARG A 60 -11.59 7.27 -4.76
CA ARG A 60 -10.49 7.21 -3.80
C ARG A 60 -9.74 5.88 -3.94
N PRO A 61 -8.42 5.89 -4.13
CA PRO A 61 -7.64 4.67 -3.92
C PRO A 61 -7.66 4.31 -2.43
N TRP A 62 -7.77 3.03 -2.14
CA TRP A 62 -7.69 2.51 -0.78
C TRP A 62 -6.62 1.42 -0.70
N THR A 63 -5.98 1.29 0.46
CA THR A 63 -4.97 0.25 0.68
C THR A 63 -5.63 -1.01 1.24
N ASP A 64 -5.40 -2.13 0.58
CA ASP A 64 -5.84 -3.44 1.04
C ASP A 64 -4.85 -3.95 2.11
N HIS A 65 -5.29 -3.95 3.36
CA HIS A 65 -4.48 -4.41 4.50
C HIS A 65 -4.59 -5.92 4.75
N ALA A 66 -5.20 -6.70 3.84
CA ALA A 66 -5.22 -8.15 3.95
C ALA A 66 -3.81 -8.72 4.11
N GLN A 67 -3.67 -9.80 4.89
CA GLN A 67 -2.40 -10.44 5.14
C GLN A 67 -1.84 -11.08 3.87
N GLY A 68 -0.54 -10.87 3.63
CA GLY A 68 0.21 -11.56 2.60
C GLY A 68 0.65 -12.95 3.03
N MET A 69 1.22 -13.72 2.10
CA MET A 69 1.70 -15.06 2.39
C MET A 69 2.95 -15.00 3.27
N LEU A 70 2.99 -15.78 4.35
CA LEU A 70 4.17 -15.90 5.21
C LEU A 70 5.20 -16.82 4.55
N GLN A 71 6.44 -16.37 4.48
CA GLN A 71 7.56 -17.09 3.85
C GLN A 71 8.69 -17.28 4.85
N SER A 72 9.17 -18.51 5.01
CA SER A 72 10.30 -18.81 5.87
C SER A 72 11.60 -18.35 5.22
N THR A 73 12.38 -17.56 5.97
CA THR A 73 13.71 -17.08 5.55
C THR A 73 14.84 -17.71 6.35
N GLY A 74 14.54 -18.20 7.56
CA GLY A 74 15.54 -18.75 8.48
C GLY A 74 16.44 -17.69 9.14
N ASN A 75 16.30 -16.40 8.78
CA ASN A 75 17.05 -15.32 9.42
C ASN A 75 16.38 -14.93 10.76
N PRO A 76 17.07 -14.97 11.90
CA PRO A 76 16.49 -14.68 13.20
C PRO A 76 16.00 -13.24 13.38
N LEU A 77 16.45 -12.31 12.55
CA LEU A 77 16.01 -10.90 12.56
C LEU A 77 14.82 -10.63 11.64
N ASP A 78 14.46 -11.60 10.80
CA ASP A 78 13.24 -11.53 10.00
C ASP A 78 12.06 -12.01 10.85
N VAL A 79 11.05 -11.18 10.95
CA VAL A 79 9.85 -11.47 11.74
C VAL A 79 8.59 -11.16 10.93
N ALA A 80 7.61 -12.00 11.04
CA ALA A 80 6.30 -11.77 10.45
C ALA A 80 5.23 -11.66 11.53
N LEU A 81 4.18 -10.89 11.24
CA LEU A 81 2.96 -10.87 12.05
C LEU A 81 1.94 -11.81 11.43
N ASP A 82 1.45 -12.76 12.22
CA ASP A 82 0.27 -13.55 11.87
C ASP A 82 -0.93 -12.97 12.63
N GLY A 83 -1.93 -12.50 11.88
CA GLY A 83 -3.07 -11.75 12.41
C GLY A 83 -3.02 -10.25 12.12
N LYS A 84 -3.90 -9.48 12.79
CA LYS A 84 -4.04 -8.03 12.59
C LYS A 84 -3.03 -7.25 13.42
N GLY A 85 -2.50 -6.16 12.87
CA GLY A 85 -1.58 -5.26 13.57
C GLY A 85 -0.42 -4.83 12.70
N PHE A 86 0.49 -4.06 13.25
CA PHE A 86 1.67 -3.52 12.59
C PHE A 86 2.82 -3.42 13.59
N PHE A 87 4.04 -3.54 13.13
CA PHE A 87 5.22 -3.15 13.89
C PHE A 87 5.29 -1.63 14.00
N ALA A 88 5.52 -1.11 15.19
CA ALA A 88 5.73 0.32 15.41
C ALA A 88 7.21 0.68 15.25
N ILE A 89 7.48 1.75 14.50
CA ILE A 89 8.81 2.20 14.11
C ILE A 89 8.97 3.67 14.47
N ASN A 90 10.16 4.08 14.89
CA ASN A 90 10.50 5.47 15.12
C ASN A 90 10.87 6.15 13.79
N GLY A 91 9.89 6.78 13.17
CA GLY A 91 10.11 7.57 11.97
C GLY A 91 10.61 8.99 12.26
N PRO A 92 11.07 9.73 11.23
CA PRO A 92 11.66 11.07 11.39
C PRO A 92 10.66 12.13 11.88
N ASN A 93 9.38 11.96 11.56
CA ASN A 93 8.32 12.91 11.91
C ASN A 93 7.27 12.29 12.86
N GLY A 94 7.64 11.25 13.60
CA GLY A 94 6.75 10.54 14.52
C GLY A 94 6.65 9.05 14.22
N PRO A 95 5.77 8.34 14.93
CA PRO A 95 5.63 6.90 14.76
C PRO A 95 5.19 6.53 13.34
N LEU A 96 5.83 5.51 12.78
CA LEU A 96 5.45 4.82 11.56
C LEU A 96 5.03 3.40 11.90
N TYR A 97 4.23 2.82 11.04
CA TYR A 97 3.70 1.47 11.19
C TYR A 97 4.02 0.66 9.94
N THR A 98 4.42 -0.58 10.09
CA THR A 98 4.79 -1.42 8.94
C THR A 98 4.42 -2.88 9.17
N ARG A 99 4.19 -3.60 8.07
CA ARG A 99 4.11 -5.07 8.04
C ARG A 99 5.43 -5.72 7.61
N ASN A 100 6.38 -4.91 7.17
CA ASN A 100 7.70 -5.41 6.80
C ASN A 100 8.54 -5.64 8.07
N GLY A 101 8.79 -6.90 8.38
CA GLY A 101 9.62 -7.31 9.51
C GLY A 101 11.04 -7.73 9.14
N ASN A 102 11.54 -7.32 7.97
CA ASN A 102 12.95 -7.49 7.62
C ASN A 102 13.79 -6.48 8.41
N PHE A 103 14.20 -6.89 9.61
CA PHE A 103 14.98 -6.02 10.49
C PHE A 103 16.47 -6.31 10.40
N ARG A 104 17.27 -5.33 10.80
CA ARG A 104 18.75 -5.40 10.84
C ARG A 104 19.27 -4.78 12.13
N LEU A 105 20.45 -5.19 12.53
CA LEU A 105 21.17 -4.50 13.59
C LEU A 105 22.02 -3.38 12.99
N ALA A 106 21.84 -2.16 13.52
CA ALA A 106 22.74 -1.05 13.26
C ALA A 106 24.07 -1.24 13.98
N SER A 107 25.09 -0.45 13.66
CA SER A 107 26.42 -0.53 14.28
C SER A 107 26.44 -0.27 15.78
N ASP A 108 25.42 0.41 16.30
CA ASP A 108 25.20 0.68 17.73
C ASP A 108 24.32 -0.38 18.42
N GLY A 109 24.00 -1.47 17.72
CA GLY A 109 23.19 -2.57 18.23
C GLY A 109 21.69 -2.32 18.20
N ARG A 110 21.21 -1.17 17.71
CA ARG A 110 19.77 -0.93 17.59
C ARG A 110 19.15 -1.80 16.53
N LEU A 111 17.99 -2.37 16.84
CA LEU A 111 17.16 -3.06 15.86
C LEU A 111 16.50 -2.01 14.97
N THR A 112 16.77 -2.10 13.66
CA THR A 112 16.32 -1.11 12.66
C THR A 112 15.69 -1.76 11.43
N THR A 113 14.91 -1.00 10.71
CA THR A 113 14.48 -1.35 9.35
C THR A 113 15.65 -1.18 8.36
N PRO A 114 15.54 -1.70 7.11
CA PRO A 114 16.53 -1.47 6.07
C PRO A 114 16.80 0.01 5.78
N ASP A 115 15.81 0.89 6.02
CA ASP A 115 15.91 2.34 5.84
C ASP A 115 16.55 3.06 7.06
N GLY A 116 16.94 2.30 8.10
CA GLY A 116 17.61 2.83 9.29
C GLY A 116 16.68 3.35 10.38
N TYR A 117 15.37 3.19 10.26
CA TYR A 117 14.43 3.56 11.32
C TYR A 117 14.44 2.54 12.44
N ALA A 118 14.55 3.00 13.69
CA ALA A 118 14.59 2.12 14.84
C ALA A 118 13.22 1.48 15.13
N VAL A 119 13.21 0.17 15.37
CA VAL A 119 12.02 -0.57 15.83
C VAL A 119 11.71 -0.19 17.27
N ARG A 120 10.45 0.08 17.57
CA ARG A 120 9.99 0.50 18.89
C ARG A 120 9.72 -0.71 19.79
N SER A 121 10.08 -0.54 21.06
CA SER A 121 9.60 -1.41 22.14
C SER A 121 8.27 -0.89 22.70
N THR A 122 7.58 -1.71 23.46
CA THR A 122 6.38 -1.33 24.22
C THR A 122 6.61 -0.15 25.18
N GLN A 123 7.87 0.14 25.52
CA GLN A 123 8.27 1.32 26.31
C GLN A 123 8.50 2.57 25.44
N GLY A 124 8.32 2.46 24.10
CA GLY A 124 8.56 3.53 23.15
C GLY A 124 10.05 3.80 22.82
N SER A 125 10.97 3.11 23.49
CA SER A 125 12.42 3.20 23.23
C SER A 125 12.89 2.21 22.19
N PRO A 126 14.00 2.47 21.46
CA PRO A 126 14.61 1.49 20.58
C PRO A 126 15.10 0.25 21.33
N LEU A 127 14.99 -0.92 20.70
CA LEU A 127 15.59 -2.15 21.20
C LEU A 127 17.08 -2.19 20.82
N VAL A 128 17.95 -2.37 21.79
CA VAL A 128 19.41 -2.49 21.59
C VAL A 128 19.83 -3.92 21.89
N LEU A 129 20.41 -4.58 20.89
CA LEU A 129 20.78 -5.99 20.93
C LEU A 129 22.27 -6.16 20.67
N ASP A 130 22.85 -7.20 21.22
CA ASP A 130 24.22 -7.62 20.93
C ASP A 130 24.21 -8.58 19.73
N GLY A 131 24.76 -8.15 18.60
CA GLY A 131 24.80 -8.95 17.38
C GLY A 131 25.63 -10.23 17.45
N THR A 132 26.44 -10.41 18.50
CA THR A 132 27.26 -11.62 18.72
C THR A 132 26.49 -12.72 19.45
N ARG A 133 25.32 -12.39 20.04
CA ARG A 133 24.52 -13.30 20.86
C ARG A 133 23.30 -13.81 20.07
N ASN A 134 22.85 -15.00 20.47
CA ASN A 134 21.63 -15.55 19.89
C ASN A 134 20.39 -14.73 20.28
N ILE A 135 19.64 -14.29 19.28
CA ILE A 135 18.44 -13.48 19.42
C ILE A 135 17.22 -14.38 19.25
N GLN A 136 16.35 -14.41 20.24
CA GLN A 136 15.08 -15.13 20.21
C GLN A 136 13.94 -14.13 20.37
N ILE A 137 12.94 -14.25 19.52
CA ILE A 137 11.73 -13.44 19.54
C ILE A 137 10.54 -14.37 19.71
N SER A 138 9.88 -14.26 20.84
CA SER A 138 8.72 -15.08 21.19
C SER A 138 7.47 -14.63 20.43
N SER A 139 6.44 -15.45 20.40
CA SER A 139 5.18 -15.17 19.70
C SER A 139 4.43 -13.94 20.21
N ASP A 140 4.68 -13.52 21.43
CA ASP A 140 4.16 -12.30 22.07
C ASP A 140 5.00 -11.04 21.78
N GLY A 141 6.11 -11.17 21.05
CA GLY A 141 7.03 -10.09 20.74
C GLY A 141 8.12 -9.85 21.79
N THR A 142 8.23 -10.68 22.80
CA THR A 142 9.33 -10.61 23.79
C THR A 142 10.65 -10.99 23.11
N VAL A 143 11.62 -10.09 23.18
CA VAL A 143 12.97 -10.27 22.65
C VAL A 143 13.92 -10.67 23.76
N THR A 144 14.56 -11.80 23.60
CA THR A 144 15.51 -12.35 24.58
C THR A 144 16.87 -12.63 23.95
N GLN A 145 17.93 -12.46 24.72
CA GLN A 145 19.30 -12.87 24.37
C GLN A 145 19.86 -13.72 25.49
N GLU A 146 20.28 -14.95 25.19
CA GLU A 146 20.81 -15.91 26.18
C GLU A 146 19.93 -16.04 27.45
N GLY A 147 18.59 -16.04 27.24
CA GLY A 147 17.62 -16.14 28.33
C GLY A 147 17.32 -14.83 29.09
N THR A 148 18.04 -13.75 28.78
CA THR A 148 17.77 -12.43 29.35
C THR A 148 16.76 -11.66 28.49
N ILE A 149 15.69 -11.15 29.10
CA ILE A 149 14.70 -10.30 28.41
C ILE A 149 15.34 -8.94 28.16
N ILE A 150 15.41 -8.53 26.89
CA ILE A 150 15.90 -7.22 26.46
C ILE A 150 14.75 -6.22 26.36
N GLY A 151 13.58 -6.69 25.92
CA GLY A 151 12.38 -5.88 25.77
C GLY A 151 11.32 -6.60 24.98
N GLN A 152 10.28 -5.87 24.60
CA GLN A 152 9.17 -6.42 23.80
C GLN A 152 8.87 -5.48 22.63
N LEU A 153 8.68 -6.03 21.43
CA LEU A 153 8.29 -5.31 20.24
C LEU A 153 6.92 -4.64 20.42
N GLU A 154 6.82 -3.37 20.06
CA GLU A 154 5.54 -2.66 20.07
C GLU A 154 4.72 -3.05 18.81
N LEU A 155 3.60 -3.72 19.07
CA LEU A 155 2.62 -4.09 18.05
C LEU A 155 1.40 -3.19 18.18
N ALA A 156 1.08 -2.47 17.12
CA ALA A 156 -0.06 -1.57 17.07
C ALA A 156 -1.18 -2.15 16.21
N ASP A 157 -2.41 -2.07 16.69
CA ASP A 157 -3.62 -2.33 15.91
C ASP A 157 -4.49 -1.07 15.87
N PHE A 158 -5.39 -1.01 14.91
CA PHE A 158 -6.26 0.13 14.67
C PHE A 158 -7.70 -0.33 14.51
N THR A 159 -8.63 0.44 15.08
CA THR A 159 -10.08 0.18 14.94
C THR A 159 -10.56 0.32 13.50
N SER A 160 -9.92 1.20 12.71
CA SER A 160 -10.07 1.32 11.26
C SER A 160 -8.73 1.66 10.63
N THR A 161 -8.46 1.11 9.47
CA THR A 161 -7.26 1.43 8.67
C THR A 161 -7.47 2.61 7.71
N ASP A 162 -8.69 3.15 7.60
CA ASP A 162 -9.01 4.28 6.70
C ASP A 162 -8.25 5.56 7.04
N GLY A 163 -7.88 5.73 8.32
CA GLY A 163 -7.08 6.84 8.79
C GLY A 163 -5.56 6.66 8.63
N LEU A 164 -5.12 5.53 8.07
CA LEU A 164 -3.71 5.28 7.76
C LEU A 164 -3.40 5.72 6.33
N VAL A 165 -2.30 6.43 6.16
CA VAL A 165 -1.81 6.86 4.85
C VAL A 165 -0.41 6.28 4.65
N LYS A 166 -0.17 5.75 3.46
CA LYS A 166 1.15 5.26 3.07
C LYS A 166 2.20 6.37 3.10
N GLN A 167 3.37 6.02 3.58
CA GLN A 167 4.59 6.81 3.50
C GLN A 167 5.71 5.94 2.93
N GLY A 168 5.98 6.09 1.65
CA GLY A 168 6.83 5.16 0.91
C GLY A 168 6.13 3.84 0.59
N ALA A 169 6.90 2.77 0.42
CA ALA A 169 6.38 1.48 -0.04
C ALA A 169 5.67 0.67 1.06
N THR A 170 6.25 0.63 2.26
CA THR A 170 5.84 -0.32 3.32
C THR A 170 5.46 0.32 4.63
N TYR A 171 5.60 1.64 4.77
CA TYR A 171 5.26 2.36 5.99
C TYR A 171 3.90 3.01 5.90
N PHE A 172 3.27 3.16 7.06
CA PHE A 172 2.01 3.86 7.23
C PHE A 172 2.16 4.89 8.35
N ARG A 173 1.52 6.03 8.19
CA ARG A 173 1.38 7.04 9.24
C ARG A 173 -0.09 7.30 9.53
N ILE A 174 -0.39 7.71 10.74
CA ILE A 174 -1.72 8.16 11.12
C ILE A 174 -1.95 9.54 10.48
N ALA A 175 -2.99 9.66 9.66
CA ALA A 175 -3.43 10.93 9.08
C ALA A 175 -4.64 11.50 9.82
N ASP A 176 -5.53 10.66 10.35
CA ASP A 176 -6.66 11.11 11.15
C ASP A 176 -6.22 11.35 12.62
N PRO A 177 -6.29 12.59 13.13
CA PRO A 177 -5.93 12.89 14.51
C PRO A 177 -6.77 12.17 15.57
N LYS A 178 -7.92 11.60 15.20
CA LYS A 178 -8.78 10.84 16.11
C LYS A 178 -8.37 9.38 16.21
N LEU A 179 -7.66 8.85 15.22
CA LEU A 179 -7.19 7.47 15.22
C LEU A 179 -6.08 7.30 16.26
N ARG A 180 -6.23 6.31 17.13
CA ARG A 180 -5.24 5.96 18.13
C ARG A 180 -4.78 4.53 17.93
N PRO A 181 -3.48 4.26 18.02
CA PRO A 181 -2.99 2.89 18.06
C PRO A 181 -3.42 2.25 19.37
N THR A 182 -3.85 1.01 19.29
CA THR A 182 -4.09 0.11 20.43
C THR A 182 -3.09 -1.03 20.38
N MET A 183 -2.87 -1.72 21.48
CA MET A 183 -2.02 -2.91 21.46
C MET A 183 -2.70 -4.02 20.63
N ALA A 184 -1.96 -4.62 19.72
CA ALA A 184 -2.45 -5.74 18.92
C ALA A 184 -2.52 -7.01 19.80
N THR A 185 -3.73 -7.37 20.23
CA THR A 185 -3.96 -8.54 21.08
C THR A 185 -4.24 -9.82 20.31
N GLY A 186 -4.55 -9.71 19.02
CA GLY A 186 -4.91 -10.83 18.14
C GLY A 186 -3.82 -11.21 17.12
N ALA A 187 -2.61 -10.68 17.27
CA ALA A 187 -1.48 -10.98 16.40
C ALA A 187 -0.43 -11.82 17.14
N THR A 188 0.20 -12.75 16.44
CA THR A 188 1.36 -13.50 16.91
C THR A 188 2.56 -13.23 16.01
N ILE A 189 3.75 -13.26 16.61
CA ILE A 189 5.00 -13.09 15.87
C ILE A 189 5.57 -14.45 15.49
N ALA A 190 5.95 -14.59 14.23
CA ALA A 190 6.69 -15.72 13.69
C ALA A 190 8.12 -15.26 13.35
N GLN A 191 9.09 -15.69 14.16
CA GLN A 191 10.52 -15.45 13.93
C GLN A 191 11.03 -16.31 12.77
N GLY A 192 11.96 -15.79 11.98
CA GLY A 192 12.53 -16.47 10.80
C GLY A 192 11.59 -16.51 9.60
N GLN A 193 10.58 -15.67 9.61
CA GLN A 193 9.61 -15.52 8.52
C GLN A 193 9.43 -14.06 8.14
N LEU A 194 9.01 -13.84 6.90
CA LEU A 194 8.59 -12.53 6.39
C LEU A 194 7.19 -12.63 5.78
N GLU A 195 6.42 -11.58 5.96
CA GLU A 195 5.17 -11.41 5.23
C GLU A 195 5.49 -10.90 3.82
N GLY A 196 5.07 -11.64 2.79
CA GLY A 196 5.17 -11.21 1.40
C GLY A 196 4.17 -10.08 1.08
N SER A 197 4.28 -9.54 -0.12
CA SER A 197 3.25 -8.64 -0.66
C SER A 197 1.89 -9.35 -0.73
N ASN A 198 0.80 -8.61 -0.51
CA ASN A 198 -0.55 -9.16 -0.70
C ASN A 198 -1.06 -9.02 -2.15
N THR A 199 -0.18 -8.66 -3.08
CA THR A 199 -0.46 -8.69 -4.53
C THR A 199 0.45 -9.71 -5.21
N GLY A 200 -0.15 -10.57 -6.05
CA GLY A 200 0.60 -11.50 -6.89
C GLY A 200 1.23 -10.77 -8.09
N SER A 201 2.54 -10.96 -8.32
CA SER A 201 3.24 -10.30 -9.43
C SER A 201 2.62 -10.60 -10.80
N ALA A 202 2.24 -11.86 -11.05
CA ALA A 202 1.62 -12.27 -12.29
C ALA A 202 0.22 -11.65 -12.49
N GLU A 203 -0.61 -11.66 -11.45
CA GLU A 203 -1.96 -11.07 -11.49
C GLU A 203 -1.88 -9.55 -11.71
N ALA A 204 -1.01 -8.87 -10.96
CA ALA A 204 -0.80 -7.43 -11.09
C ALA A 204 -0.30 -7.05 -12.50
N ALA A 205 0.63 -7.83 -13.07
CA ALA A 205 1.13 -7.61 -14.43
C ALA A 205 0.05 -7.81 -15.50
N VAL A 206 -0.77 -8.86 -15.40
CA VAL A 206 -1.88 -9.10 -16.32
C VAL A 206 -2.90 -7.96 -16.27
N ARG A 207 -3.22 -7.50 -15.05
CA ARG A 207 -4.15 -6.38 -14.85
C ARG A 207 -3.58 -5.09 -15.42
N LEU A 208 -2.29 -4.79 -15.21
CA LEU A 208 -1.61 -3.64 -15.78
C LEU A 208 -1.70 -3.63 -17.30
N VAL A 209 -1.39 -4.75 -17.98
CA VAL A 209 -1.49 -4.87 -19.44
C VAL A 209 -2.93 -4.67 -19.92
N SER A 210 -3.91 -5.21 -19.18
CA SER A 210 -5.33 -5.04 -19.52
C SER A 210 -5.75 -3.57 -19.48
N VAL A 211 -5.38 -2.83 -18.44
CA VAL A 211 -5.70 -1.41 -18.29
C VAL A 211 -4.95 -0.57 -19.34
N LEU A 212 -3.69 -0.91 -19.63
CA LEU A 212 -2.92 -0.26 -20.69
C LEU A 212 -3.61 -0.36 -22.05
N ARG A 213 -4.07 -1.56 -22.43
CA ARG A 213 -4.84 -1.75 -23.67
C ARG A 213 -6.13 -0.93 -23.70
N GLN A 214 -6.84 -0.85 -22.57
CA GLN A 214 -8.05 -0.02 -22.48
C GLN A 214 -7.72 1.46 -22.64
N PHE A 215 -6.62 1.93 -22.08
CA PHE A 215 -6.13 3.29 -22.24
C PHE A 215 -5.81 3.61 -23.72
N GLU A 216 -5.07 2.72 -24.39
CA GLU A 216 -4.76 2.86 -25.83
C GLU A 216 -6.02 2.91 -26.70
N MET A 217 -7.01 2.05 -26.41
CA MET A 217 -8.29 2.07 -27.13
C MET A 217 -9.04 3.39 -26.93
N LEU A 218 -9.06 3.92 -25.69
CA LEU A 218 -9.69 5.21 -25.41
C LEU A 218 -8.97 6.38 -26.09
N GLN A 219 -7.63 6.38 -26.10
CA GLN A 219 -6.85 7.38 -26.84
C GLN A 219 -7.22 7.38 -28.33
N LYS A 220 -7.28 6.20 -28.94
CA LYS A 220 -7.63 6.05 -30.35
C LYS A 220 -9.06 6.53 -30.63
N ALA A 221 -10.01 6.22 -29.75
CA ALA A 221 -11.39 6.69 -29.87
C ALA A 221 -11.49 8.22 -29.79
N VAL A 222 -10.73 8.86 -28.89
CA VAL A 222 -10.67 10.34 -28.78
C VAL A 222 -10.09 10.96 -30.05
N THR A 223 -9.02 10.40 -30.58
CA THR A 223 -8.40 10.90 -31.83
C THR A 223 -9.36 10.81 -33.00
N ILE A 224 -10.01 9.65 -33.21
CA ILE A 224 -10.99 9.46 -34.26
C ILE A 224 -12.17 10.44 -34.09
N GLY A 225 -12.69 10.59 -32.87
CA GLY A 225 -13.77 11.54 -32.58
C GLY A 225 -13.38 13.00 -32.89
N GLY A 226 -12.14 13.38 -32.61
CA GLY A 226 -11.58 14.68 -32.95
C GLY A 226 -11.49 14.91 -34.46
N GLU A 227 -11.02 13.91 -35.22
CA GLU A 227 -10.96 13.98 -36.69
C GLU A 227 -12.34 14.05 -37.31
N MET A 228 -13.32 13.28 -36.79
CA MET A 228 -14.71 13.36 -37.27
C MET A 228 -15.32 14.75 -37.04
N ASN A 229 -15.13 15.33 -35.86
CA ASN A 229 -15.61 16.67 -35.55
C ASN A 229 -14.96 17.72 -36.47
N LYS A 230 -13.64 17.60 -36.75
CA LYS A 230 -12.93 18.50 -37.64
C LYS A 230 -13.51 18.43 -39.07
N ARG A 231 -13.72 17.23 -39.60
CA ARG A 231 -14.33 17.02 -40.91
C ARG A 231 -15.75 17.57 -40.99
N ALA A 232 -16.57 17.34 -39.97
CA ALA A 232 -17.93 17.86 -39.91
C ALA A 232 -17.97 19.39 -39.96
N VAL A 233 -17.06 20.07 -39.22
CA VAL A 233 -16.93 21.53 -39.24
C VAL A 233 -16.45 22.03 -40.62
N GLU A 234 -15.49 21.34 -41.24
CA GLU A 234 -14.98 21.69 -42.57
C GLU A 234 -16.04 21.53 -43.69
N GLU A 235 -16.91 20.52 -43.59
CA GLU A 235 -18.02 20.34 -44.54
C GLU A 235 -19.12 21.40 -44.37
N VAL A 236 -19.49 21.71 -43.11
CA VAL A 236 -20.49 22.77 -42.81
C VAL A 236 -19.98 24.16 -43.25
N ALA A 237 -18.68 24.41 -43.15
CA ALA A 237 -18.07 25.69 -43.55
C ALA A 237 -17.93 25.87 -45.07
N LYS A 238 -18.20 24.82 -45.87
CA LYS A 238 -18.18 24.89 -47.36
C LYS A 238 -19.52 25.20 -47.99
N VAL A 239 -20.58 25.29 -47.19
CA VAL A 239 -21.94 25.71 -47.62
C VAL A 239 -22.16 27.17 -47.29
#